data_2dbaad5ca7be496a2efae86c3c4f9c37
#
_entry.id   2dbaad5ca7be496a2efae86c3c4f9c37
#
_cell.length_a   1.000
_cell.length_b   1.000
_cell.length_c   1.000
_cell.angle_alpha   90.00
_cell.angle_beta   90.00
_cell.angle_gamma   90.00
#
_symmetry.space_group_name_H-M   'P 1'
#
loop_
_entity.id
_entity.type
_entity.pdbx_description
1 polymer ?
#
loop_
_entity_poly.entity_id
_entity_poly.type
_entity_poly.pdbx_seq_one_letter_code
_entity_poly.pdbx_strand_id
1 'polypeptide(L)'
;VEVDIRGKRLKAVIPANHMSVSAPPFARPLLYRPEEKEPVGSLENLPGKAFELLKKAEENHLWRQKQCINLIPSENTPSHAVQMLSASDPSCRYAEHKKVLSFYDKDIFYYQGTKFIDEVERLLVEQMRLYLGCAQVETRVVSGQMSNMATFSALMDWKNRLDRKHTPQRLGYVMNNHIIKGGHLSAQP
;
A
#
# COMPACT_ATOMS: atom_id res chain seq x y z
N VAL A 1 -10.18 23.73 20.16
CA VAL A 1 -10.35 23.52 18.71
C VAL A 1 -11.84 23.57 18.42
N GLU A 2 -12.26 24.39 17.48
CA GLU A 2 -13.63 24.38 16.97
C GLU A 2 -13.71 23.42 15.78
N VAL A 3 -14.64 22.50 15.84
CA VAL A 3 -14.88 21.53 14.78
C VAL A 3 -16.28 21.78 14.23
N ASP A 4 -16.39 21.97 12.92
CA ASP A 4 -17.68 22.09 12.24
C ASP A 4 -18.17 20.70 11.86
N ILE A 5 -19.26 20.28 12.46
CA ILE A 5 -19.92 19.02 12.13
C ILE A 5 -21.33 19.35 11.61
N ARG A 6 -21.53 19.20 10.32
CA ARG A 6 -22.81 19.40 9.63
C ARG A 6 -23.42 20.81 9.86
N GLY A 7 -22.58 21.84 9.74
CA GLY A 7 -23.01 23.24 9.94
C GLY A 7 -23.22 23.67 11.40
N LYS A 8 -22.83 22.84 12.35
CA LYS A 8 -22.81 23.20 13.78
C LYS A 8 -21.36 23.27 14.27
N ARG A 9 -20.96 24.45 14.72
CA ARG A 9 -19.67 24.64 15.37
C ARG A 9 -19.73 24.09 16.78
N LEU A 10 -18.98 23.02 17.02
CA LEU A 10 -18.84 22.41 18.34
C LEU A 10 -17.43 22.71 18.88
N LYS A 11 -17.38 23.18 20.12
CA LYS A 11 -16.10 23.32 20.83
C LYS A 11 -15.63 21.92 21.28
N ALA A 12 -14.61 21.38 20.61
CA ALA A 12 -13.93 20.22 21.12
C ALA A 12 -12.80 20.67 22.07
N VAL A 13 -12.96 20.37 23.34
CA VAL A 13 -11.87 20.51 24.31
C VAL A 13 -11.08 19.21 24.28
N ILE A 14 -9.87 19.26 23.77
CA ILE A 14 -8.93 18.15 23.89
C ILE A 14 -8.18 18.36 25.20
N PRO A 15 -8.43 17.57 26.26
CA PRO A 15 -7.69 17.71 27.52
C PRO A 15 -6.23 17.36 27.24
N ALA A 16 -5.31 18.25 27.59
CA ALA A 16 -3.87 18.06 27.39
C ALA A 16 -3.33 16.74 28.00
N ASN A 17 -4.00 16.27 29.05
CA ASN A 17 -3.60 15.05 29.77
C ASN A 17 -4.05 13.74 29.11
N HIS A 18 -5.03 13.74 28.21
CA HIS A 18 -5.48 12.53 27.55
C HIS A 18 -4.57 12.06 26.40
N MET A 19 -3.77 12.96 25.83
CA MET A 19 -2.84 12.61 24.76
C MET A 19 -1.54 11.95 25.27
N SER A 20 -1.25 12.11 26.56
CA SER A 20 0.01 11.56 27.13
C SER A 20 -0.08 10.13 27.65
N VAL A 21 -1.30 9.65 27.96
CA VAL A 21 -1.48 8.36 28.66
C VAL A 21 -2.12 7.28 27.80
N SER A 22 -2.90 7.64 26.78
CA SER A 22 -3.64 6.69 25.95
C SER A 22 -3.25 6.65 24.47
N ALA A 23 -2.31 7.49 24.03
CA ALA A 23 -1.79 7.39 22.67
C ALA A 23 -0.99 6.11 22.52
N PRO A 24 -1.31 5.27 21.52
CA PRO A 24 -0.51 4.08 21.26
C PRO A 24 0.96 4.49 21.04
N PRO A 25 1.92 3.65 21.47
CA PRO A 25 3.34 4.01 21.45
C PRO A 25 3.89 4.46 20.09
N PHE A 26 3.24 4.07 19.01
CA PHE A 26 3.58 4.49 17.65
C PHE A 26 2.97 5.85 17.23
N ALA A 27 2.05 6.43 17.99
CA ALA A 27 1.53 7.77 17.70
C ALA A 27 2.46 8.90 18.16
N ARG A 28 3.42 8.60 19.05
CA ARG A 28 4.39 9.57 19.54
C ARG A 28 5.35 10.12 18.46
N PRO A 29 5.86 9.31 17.53
CA PRO A 29 6.73 9.81 16.47
C PRO A 29 6.06 10.74 15.45
N LEU A 30 4.73 10.69 15.35
CA LEU A 30 3.97 11.50 14.40
C LEU A 30 3.64 12.90 14.94
N LEU A 31 3.84 13.13 16.24
CA LEU A 31 3.68 14.44 16.85
C LEU A 31 5.04 15.17 16.80
N TYR A 32 5.34 15.74 15.62
CA TYR A 32 6.46 16.66 15.49
C TYR A 32 6.21 17.86 16.42
N ARG A 33 7.01 17.98 17.48
CA ARG A 33 7.09 19.17 18.30
C ARG A 33 8.27 20.00 17.82
N PRO A 34 8.02 21.16 17.19
CA PRO A 34 9.11 21.99 16.64
C PRO A 34 10.11 22.45 17.69
N GLU A 35 9.71 22.41 18.96
CA GLU A 35 10.50 22.90 20.11
C GLU A 35 11.45 21.81 20.68
N GLU A 36 11.14 20.54 20.44
CA GLU A 36 12.04 19.44 20.77
C GLU A 36 12.92 19.14 19.55
N LYS A 37 13.93 19.98 19.32
CA LYS A 37 15.05 19.57 18.48
C LYS A 37 15.78 18.47 19.23
N GLU A 38 15.35 17.22 19.02
CA GLU A 38 16.28 16.13 19.31
C GLU A 38 17.58 16.43 18.55
N PRO A 39 18.73 16.36 19.21
CA PRO A 39 19.98 16.54 18.51
C PRO A 39 19.98 15.57 17.34
N VAL A 40 20.16 16.09 16.14
CA VAL A 40 20.36 15.26 14.94
C VAL A 40 21.44 14.27 15.34
N GLY A 41 21.07 13.00 15.53
CA GLY A 41 21.98 11.98 16.00
C GLY A 41 23.22 12.01 15.13
N SER A 42 24.40 12.02 15.74
CA SER A 42 25.64 12.05 14.98
C SER A 42 25.64 10.87 13.99
N LEU A 43 26.12 11.10 12.78
CA LEU A 43 26.33 10.03 11.78
C LEU A 43 27.43 9.05 12.24
N GLU A 44 28.05 9.33 13.40
CA GLU A 44 29.03 8.47 14.01
C GLU A 44 28.42 7.10 14.32
N ASN A 45 29.16 6.07 13.97
CA ASN A 45 28.80 4.67 14.20
C ASN A 45 27.50 4.19 13.51
N LEU A 46 27.18 4.71 12.32
CA LEU A 46 26.07 4.16 11.51
C LEU A 46 26.15 2.63 11.29
N PRO A 47 27.32 2.04 11.01
CA PRO A 47 27.43 0.59 10.91
C PRO A 47 26.99 -0.14 12.18
N GLY A 48 27.40 0.34 13.36
CA GLY A 48 26.99 -0.25 14.65
C GLY A 48 25.47 -0.18 14.85
N LYS A 49 24.87 0.97 14.55
CA LYS A 49 23.39 1.13 14.61
C LYS A 49 22.66 0.20 13.65
N ALA A 50 23.21 -0.02 12.45
CA ALA A 50 22.65 -0.96 11.49
C ALA A 50 22.70 -2.41 12.01
N PHE A 51 23.82 -2.83 12.61
CA PHE A 51 23.93 -4.15 13.21
C PHE A 51 22.98 -4.35 14.40
N GLU A 52 22.81 -3.34 15.26
CA GLU A 52 21.82 -3.39 16.33
C GLU A 52 20.41 -3.55 15.80
N LEU A 53 20.07 -2.86 14.70
CA LEU A 53 18.76 -2.97 14.06
C LEU A 53 18.54 -4.35 13.47
N LEU A 54 19.54 -4.92 12.80
CA LEU A 54 19.49 -6.28 12.28
C LEU A 54 19.27 -7.31 13.39
N LYS A 55 19.98 -7.19 14.51
CA LYS A 55 19.77 -8.04 15.67
C LYS A 55 18.35 -7.95 16.23
N LYS A 56 17.84 -6.73 16.39
CA LYS A 56 16.45 -6.51 16.83
C LYS A 56 15.42 -7.07 15.84
N ALA A 57 15.70 -6.99 14.55
CA ALA A 57 14.84 -7.58 13.52
C ALA A 57 14.81 -9.11 13.63
N GLU A 58 15.94 -9.75 13.87
CA GLU A 58 16.04 -11.20 14.10
C GLU A 58 15.29 -11.61 15.36
N GLU A 59 15.49 -10.91 16.48
CA GLU A 59 14.79 -11.13 17.74
C GLU A 59 13.26 -11.01 17.55
N ASN A 60 12.80 -9.96 16.85
CA ASN A 60 11.40 -9.78 16.51
C ASN A 60 10.87 -10.89 15.61
N HIS A 61 11.65 -11.33 14.62
CA HIS A 61 11.26 -12.45 13.75
C HIS A 61 11.06 -13.73 14.55
N LEU A 62 12.00 -14.09 15.43
CA LEU A 62 11.91 -15.25 16.28
C LEU A 62 10.69 -15.17 17.22
N TRP A 63 10.47 -14.01 17.83
CA TRP A 63 9.30 -13.79 18.68
C TRP A 63 8.00 -13.97 17.90
N ARG A 64 7.86 -13.30 16.74
CA ARG A 64 6.66 -13.37 15.90
C ARG A 64 6.38 -14.77 15.37
N GLN A 65 7.42 -15.48 14.92
CA GLN A 65 7.26 -16.77 14.22
C GLN A 65 7.24 -17.98 15.17
N LYS A 66 7.80 -17.87 16.38
CA LYS A 66 7.95 -19.00 17.29
C LYS A 66 7.19 -18.86 18.61
N GLN A 67 6.91 -17.63 19.04
CA GLN A 67 6.36 -17.37 20.37
C GLN A 67 5.00 -16.69 20.33
N CYS A 68 4.56 -16.18 19.19
CA CYS A 68 3.28 -15.50 19.03
C CYS A 68 2.26 -16.35 18.29
N ILE A 69 1.01 -16.20 18.68
CA ILE A 69 -0.15 -16.60 17.88
C ILE A 69 -0.61 -15.34 17.11
N ASN A 70 -0.43 -15.35 15.80
CA ASN A 70 -0.80 -14.22 14.96
C ASN A 70 -2.25 -14.36 14.52
N LEU A 71 -3.12 -13.50 15.06
CA LEU A 71 -4.57 -13.57 14.83
C LEU A 71 -5.09 -12.52 13.85
N ILE A 72 -4.22 -11.73 13.25
CA ILE A 72 -4.62 -10.75 12.24
C ILE A 72 -4.78 -11.46 10.89
N PRO A 73 -6.01 -11.64 10.39
CA PRO A 73 -6.25 -12.48 9.21
C PRO A 73 -5.73 -11.87 7.89
N SER A 74 -5.44 -10.57 7.88
CA SER A 74 -4.88 -9.86 6.72
C SER A 74 -3.35 -9.92 6.66
N GLU A 75 -2.67 -10.41 7.70
CA GLU A 75 -1.24 -10.63 7.69
C GLU A 75 -0.89 -12.00 7.10
N ASN A 76 0.17 -12.04 6.32
CA ASN A 76 0.69 -13.27 5.75
C ASN A 76 2.20 -13.36 5.95
N THR A 77 2.69 -14.57 6.20
CA THR A 77 4.13 -14.84 6.25
C THR A 77 4.58 -15.33 4.87
N PRO A 78 5.41 -14.56 4.17
CA PRO A 78 5.90 -14.97 2.87
C PRO A 78 6.79 -16.22 2.98
N SER A 79 6.75 -17.08 1.97
CA SER A 79 7.65 -18.22 1.88
C SER A 79 9.10 -17.76 1.75
N HIS A 80 10.05 -18.65 2.08
CA HIS A 80 11.47 -18.34 1.96
C HIS A 80 11.86 -17.95 0.52
N ALA A 81 11.27 -18.60 -0.49
CA ALA A 81 11.50 -18.26 -1.89
C ALA A 81 11.04 -16.82 -2.21
N VAL A 82 9.87 -16.40 -1.71
CA VAL A 82 9.39 -15.02 -1.89
C VAL A 82 10.30 -14.02 -1.18
N GLN A 83 10.76 -14.34 0.03
CA GLN A 83 11.71 -13.48 0.76
C GLN A 83 13.02 -13.30 -0.03
N MET A 84 13.57 -14.38 -0.55
CA MET A 84 14.80 -14.34 -1.37
C MET A 84 14.61 -13.49 -2.64
N LEU A 85 13.52 -13.69 -3.36
CA LEU A 85 13.22 -12.91 -4.57
C LEU A 85 13.00 -11.42 -4.25
N SER A 86 12.32 -11.12 -3.15
CA SER A 86 12.08 -9.73 -2.72
C SER A 86 13.36 -8.99 -2.32
N ALA A 87 14.39 -9.72 -1.89
CA ALA A 87 15.71 -9.18 -1.55
C ALA A 87 16.71 -9.22 -2.71
N SER A 88 16.30 -9.71 -3.88
CA SER A 88 17.20 -9.87 -5.04
C SER A 88 17.34 -8.58 -5.84
N ASP A 89 18.31 -8.53 -6.76
CA ASP A 89 18.63 -7.35 -7.57
C ASP A 89 17.43 -6.69 -8.27
N PRO A 90 16.47 -7.42 -8.86
CA PRO A 90 15.30 -6.81 -9.51
C PRO A 90 14.45 -5.90 -8.62
N SER A 91 14.44 -6.11 -7.30
CA SER A 91 13.69 -5.28 -6.37
C SER A 91 14.18 -3.82 -6.28
N CYS A 92 15.39 -3.57 -6.77
CA CYS A 92 16.03 -2.25 -6.80
C CYS A 92 16.14 -1.69 -8.23
N ARG A 93 15.40 -2.24 -9.20
CA ARG A 93 15.49 -1.85 -10.62
C ARG A 93 14.18 -1.27 -11.13
N TYR A 94 14.28 -0.47 -12.16
CA TYR A 94 13.12 -0.05 -12.94
C TYR A 94 12.61 -1.20 -13.81
N ALA A 95 11.28 -1.32 -13.90
CA ALA A 95 10.61 -2.32 -14.71
C ALA A 95 9.90 -1.70 -15.93
N GLU A 96 10.33 -0.53 -16.36
CA GLU A 96 9.69 0.17 -17.45
C GLU A 96 9.95 -0.54 -18.77
N HIS A 97 8.86 -0.89 -19.45
CA HIS A 97 8.89 -1.34 -20.82
C HIS A 97 7.68 -0.78 -21.57
N LYS A 98 7.76 -0.71 -22.87
CA LYS A 98 6.68 -0.21 -23.71
C LYS A 98 6.58 -1.02 -24.98
N LYS A 99 5.35 -1.41 -25.32
CA LYS A 99 5.06 -1.97 -26.63
C LYS A 99 4.99 -0.84 -27.66
N VAL A 100 5.90 -0.85 -28.63
CA VAL A 100 5.94 0.13 -29.72
C VAL A 100 5.35 -0.48 -30.99
N LEU A 101 4.04 -0.29 -31.16
CA LEU A 101 3.29 -0.86 -32.28
C LEU A 101 3.61 -0.21 -33.63
N SER A 102 4.05 1.07 -33.65
CA SER A 102 4.23 1.83 -34.90
C SER A 102 5.48 1.51 -35.69
N PHE A 103 6.52 0.96 -35.05
CA PHE A 103 7.78 0.67 -35.71
C PHE A 103 8.24 -0.77 -35.66
N TYR A 104 7.95 -1.48 -34.57
CA TYR A 104 8.55 -2.79 -34.33
C TYR A 104 7.59 -3.90 -33.98
N ASP A 105 6.38 -3.63 -33.58
CA ASP A 105 5.46 -4.60 -32.95
C ASP A 105 6.15 -5.49 -31.90
N LYS A 106 7.09 -4.88 -31.17
CA LYS A 106 7.92 -5.53 -30.15
C LYS A 106 7.82 -4.76 -28.84
N ASP A 107 7.98 -5.50 -27.75
CA ASP A 107 8.20 -4.90 -26.45
C ASP A 107 9.62 -4.31 -26.41
N ILE A 108 9.72 -3.05 -26.02
CA ILE A 108 10.98 -2.34 -25.83
C ILE A 108 11.23 -2.23 -24.33
N PHE A 109 12.31 -2.81 -23.90
CA PHE A 109 12.78 -2.72 -22.52
C PHE A 109 13.81 -1.59 -22.43
N TYR A 110 13.50 -0.57 -21.67
CA TYR A 110 14.36 0.61 -21.54
C TYR A 110 15.61 0.35 -20.71
N TYR A 111 15.53 -0.60 -19.77
CA TYR A 111 16.61 -0.89 -18.83
C TYR A 111 16.99 -2.36 -18.89
N GLN A 112 18.26 -2.65 -18.59
CA GLN A 112 18.74 -4.01 -18.52
C GLN A 112 18.10 -4.75 -17.33
N GLY A 113 17.80 -6.04 -17.53
CA GLY A 113 17.19 -6.88 -16.49
C GLY A 113 15.67 -6.81 -16.36
N THR A 114 15.02 -5.87 -17.05
CA THR A 114 13.54 -5.71 -17.00
C THR A 114 12.79 -6.89 -17.63
N LYS A 115 13.41 -7.65 -18.52
CA LYS A 115 12.84 -8.89 -19.05
C LYS A 115 12.46 -9.90 -17.98
N PHE A 116 13.28 -10.02 -16.95
CA PHE A 116 12.98 -10.90 -15.83
C PHE A 116 11.73 -10.46 -15.09
N ILE A 117 11.58 -9.15 -14.87
CA ILE A 117 10.40 -8.60 -14.20
C ILE A 117 9.14 -8.81 -15.04
N ASP A 118 9.23 -8.62 -16.36
CA ASP A 118 8.12 -8.91 -17.29
C ASP A 118 7.69 -10.39 -17.22
N GLU A 119 8.66 -11.29 -17.12
CA GLU A 119 8.36 -12.72 -16.96
C GLU A 119 7.67 -13.04 -15.63
N VAL A 120 8.08 -12.40 -14.55
CA VAL A 120 7.42 -12.51 -13.24
C VAL A 120 5.97 -11.99 -13.32
N GLU A 121 5.75 -10.84 -13.93
CA GLU A 121 4.42 -10.26 -14.11
C GLU A 121 3.53 -11.17 -14.98
N ARG A 122 4.06 -11.68 -16.09
CA ARG A 122 3.34 -12.60 -16.97
C ARG A 122 2.92 -13.87 -16.22
N LEU A 123 3.85 -14.47 -15.50
CA LEU A 123 3.59 -15.67 -14.70
C LEU A 123 2.56 -15.39 -13.60
N LEU A 124 2.65 -14.25 -12.95
CA LEU A 124 1.69 -13.83 -11.92
C LEU A 124 0.28 -13.71 -12.52
N VAL A 125 0.13 -13.04 -13.65
CA VAL A 125 -1.16 -12.91 -14.35
C VAL A 125 -1.73 -14.28 -14.70
N GLU A 126 -0.91 -15.17 -15.25
CA GLU A 126 -1.31 -16.53 -15.61
C GLU A 126 -1.81 -17.33 -14.40
N GLN A 127 -1.03 -17.36 -13.34
CA GLN A 127 -1.37 -18.10 -12.12
C GLN A 127 -2.60 -17.52 -11.40
N MET A 128 -2.71 -16.20 -11.35
CA MET A 128 -3.87 -15.55 -10.74
C MET A 128 -5.16 -15.76 -11.55
N ARG A 129 -5.08 -15.81 -12.87
CA ARG A 129 -6.23 -16.17 -13.72
C ARG A 129 -6.71 -17.59 -13.43
N LEU A 130 -5.79 -18.54 -13.30
CA LEU A 130 -6.11 -19.91 -12.95
C LEU A 130 -6.73 -20.01 -11.55
N TYR A 131 -6.09 -19.35 -10.57
CA TYR A 131 -6.54 -19.37 -9.17
C TYR A 131 -7.92 -18.74 -8.96
N LEU A 132 -8.18 -17.60 -9.62
CA LEU A 132 -9.44 -16.87 -9.49
C LEU A 132 -10.53 -17.35 -10.47
N GLY A 133 -10.19 -18.14 -11.47
CA GLY A 133 -11.13 -18.58 -12.52
C GLY A 133 -11.67 -17.43 -13.38
N CYS A 134 -10.89 -16.38 -13.59
CA CYS A 134 -11.31 -15.18 -14.32
C CYS A 134 -10.51 -14.98 -15.62
N ALA A 135 -11.10 -14.26 -16.58
CA ALA A 135 -10.49 -14.05 -17.89
C ALA A 135 -9.35 -13.03 -17.87
N GLN A 136 -9.41 -12.03 -16.98
CA GLN A 136 -8.44 -10.94 -16.91
C GLN A 136 -8.07 -10.65 -15.45
N VAL A 137 -6.80 -10.33 -15.24
CA VAL A 137 -6.25 -9.94 -13.92
C VAL A 137 -5.37 -8.72 -14.10
N GLU A 138 -5.54 -7.73 -13.25
CA GLU A 138 -4.65 -6.58 -13.15
C GLU A 138 -3.71 -6.78 -11.95
N THR A 139 -2.42 -6.87 -12.19
CA THR A 139 -1.41 -7.17 -11.15
C THR A 139 -0.56 -5.97 -10.75
N ARG A 140 -0.70 -4.83 -11.43
CA ARG A 140 0.14 -3.64 -11.21
C ARG A 140 -0.28 -2.80 -10.00
N VAL A 141 -1.41 -3.10 -9.41
CA VAL A 141 -1.91 -2.42 -8.21
C VAL A 141 -1.10 -2.85 -6.98
N VAL A 142 -0.57 -1.89 -6.25
CA VAL A 142 0.31 -2.15 -5.09
C VAL A 142 -0.44 -2.21 -3.76
N SER A 143 -1.75 -1.93 -3.76
CA SER A 143 -2.58 -1.95 -2.56
C SER A 143 -4.05 -2.19 -2.88
N GLY A 144 -4.83 -2.65 -1.88
CA GLY A 144 -6.29 -2.77 -2.00
C GLY A 144 -6.96 -1.44 -2.30
N GLN A 145 -6.44 -0.34 -1.79
CA GLN A 145 -6.95 1.00 -2.09
C GLN A 145 -6.76 1.37 -3.57
N MET A 146 -5.60 1.07 -4.15
CA MET A 146 -5.38 1.26 -5.59
C MET A 146 -6.29 0.36 -6.42
N SER A 147 -6.53 -0.87 -6.00
CA SER A 147 -7.47 -1.78 -6.67
C SER A 147 -8.88 -1.22 -6.69
N ASN A 148 -9.39 -0.71 -5.58
CA ASN A 148 -10.69 -0.07 -5.52
C ASN A 148 -10.74 1.20 -6.36
N MET A 149 -9.72 2.04 -6.30
CA MET A 149 -9.62 3.26 -7.11
C MET A 149 -9.62 2.92 -8.60
N ALA A 150 -8.84 1.93 -9.03
CA ALA A 150 -8.81 1.47 -10.41
C ALA A 150 -10.19 0.96 -10.87
N THR A 151 -10.88 0.19 -10.03
CA THR A 151 -12.22 -0.31 -10.32
C THR A 151 -13.23 0.81 -10.46
N PHE A 152 -13.26 1.76 -9.53
CA PHE A 152 -14.17 2.91 -9.60
C PHE A 152 -13.88 3.79 -10.80
N SER A 153 -12.61 4.04 -11.10
CA SER A 153 -12.21 4.80 -12.29
C SER A 153 -12.61 4.10 -13.58
N ALA A 154 -12.41 2.79 -13.65
CA ALA A 154 -12.83 2.00 -14.82
C ALA A 154 -14.35 2.01 -15.03
N LEU A 155 -15.13 1.93 -13.97
CA LEU A 155 -16.59 2.03 -14.02
C LEU A 155 -17.05 3.42 -14.49
N MET A 156 -16.40 4.48 -13.98
CA MET A 156 -16.66 5.85 -14.42
C MET A 156 -16.32 6.05 -15.89
N ASP A 157 -15.18 5.56 -16.31
CA ASP A 157 -14.74 5.59 -17.69
C ASP A 157 -15.71 4.83 -18.61
N TRP A 158 -16.08 3.63 -18.25
CA TRP A 158 -17.03 2.82 -19.01
C TRP A 158 -18.39 3.53 -19.16
N LYS A 159 -18.93 4.07 -18.07
CA LYS A 159 -20.19 4.80 -18.07
C LYS A 159 -20.17 6.02 -19.00
N ASN A 160 -19.06 6.74 -19.06
CA ASN A 160 -18.91 7.97 -19.85
C ASN A 160 -18.47 7.73 -21.29
N ARG A 161 -17.86 6.58 -21.60
CA ARG A 161 -17.46 6.26 -22.99
C ARG A 161 -18.60 5.86 -23.89
N LEU A 162 -19.69 5.34 -23.34
CA LEU A 162 -20.85 4.87 -24.11
C LEU A 162 -21.56 6.02 -24.81
N ASP A 163 -21.52 7.23 -24.26
CA ASP A 163 -22.06 8.43 -24.91
C ASP A 163 -21.20 9.68 -24.63
N ARG A 164 -20.34 10.00 -25.57
CA ARG A 164 -19.44 11.16 -25.49
C ARG A 164 -20.14 12.51 -25.67
N LYS A 165 -21.40 12.52 -26.07
CA LYS A 165 -22.18 13.75 -26.32
C LYS A 165 -22.90 14.25 -25.07
N HIS A 166 -23.00 13.44 -24.03
CA HIS A 166 -23.64 13.82 -22.76
C HIS A 166 -22.65 14.42 -21.77
N THR A 167 -23.17 15.23 -20.87
CA THR A 167 -22.42 15.72 -19.72
C THR A 167 -21.88 14.55 -18.93
N PRO A 168 -20.60 14.56 -18.50
CA PRO A 168 -20.00 13.47 -17.76
C PRO A 168 -20.83 13.13 -16.52
N GLN A 169 -21.23 11.87 -16.42
CA GLN A 169 -22.04 11.36 -15.31
C GLN A 169 -21.13 10.87 -14.19
N ARG A 170 -21.53 11.10 -12.96
CA ARG A 170 -20.90 10.54 -11.77
C ARG A 170 -21.62 9.28 -11.31
N LEU A 171 -20.91 8.41 -10.61
CA LEU A 171 -21.54 7.38 -9.79
C LEU A 171 -22.23 8.08 -8.62
N GLY A 172 -23.55 7.94 -8.53
CA GLY A 172 -24.33 8.68 -7.52
C GLY A 172 -24.14 8.15 -6.12
N TYR A 173 -24.13 6.82 -5.98
CA TYR A 173 -24.09 6.15 -4.68
C TYR A 173 -23.17 4.93 -4.75
N VAL A 174 -22.45 4.70 -3.66
CA VAL A 174 -21.67 3.49 -3.42
C VAL A 174 -22.18 2.87 -2.12
N MET A 175 -22.62 1.62 -2.19
CA MET A 175 -22.99 0.87 -1.00
C MET A 175 -21.75 0.17 -0.44
N ASN A 176 -21.44 0.43 0.80
CA ASN A 176 -20.31 -0.18 1.49
C ASN A 176 -20.67 -0.53 2.93
N ASN A 177 -20.05 -1.56 3.47
CA ASN A 177 -20.21 -1.89 4.88
C ASN A 177 -19.43 -0.88 5.74
N HIS A 178 -20.03 -0.46 6.83
CA HIS A 178 -19.34 0.35 7.82
C HIS A 178 -18.18 -0.45 8.45
N ILE A 179 -17.07 0.22 8.77
CA ILE A 179 -15.85 -0.41 9.32
C ILE A 179 -16.15 -1.32 10.50
N ILE A 180 -16.97 -0.85 11.47
CA ILE A 180 -17.39 -1.63 12.64
C ILE A 180 -18.16 -2.91 12.27
N LYS A 181 -18.75 -2.94 11.07
CA LYS A 181 -19.49 -4.08 10.52
C LYS A 181 -18.65 -4.93 9.55
N GLY A 182 -17.35 -4.79 9.59
CA GLY A 182 -16.43 -5.53 8.73
C GLY A 182 -16.12 -4.89 7.38
N GLY A 183 -16.48 -3.61 7.20
CA GLY A 183 -16.11 -2.86 6.00
C GLY A 183 -14.62 -2.55 5.95
N HIS A 184 -14.06 -2.52 4.74
CA HIS A 184 -12.65 -2.21 4.54
C HIS A 184 -12.44 -0.70 4.33
N LEU A 185 -11.39 -0.14 4.93
CA LEU A 185 -11.04 1.29 4.85
C LEU A 185 -10.89 1.79 3.41
N SER A 186 -10.33 0.98 2.53
CA SER A 186 -10.04 1.37 1.14
C SER A 186 -11.27 1.65 0.28
N ALA A 187 -12.45 1.25 0.75
CA ALA A 187 -13.72 1.47 0.06
C ALA A 187 -14.62 2.49 0.79
N GLN A 188 -14.13 3.13 1.86
CA GLN A 188 -14.84 4.22 2.53
C GLN A 188 -14.68 5.52 1.74
N PRO A 189 -15.71 6.38 1.70
CA PRO A 189 -15.64 7.70 1.06
C PRO A 189 -14.70 8.65 1.78
#